data_5b258235d0ab24f56d14ad60f8d514df
#
_entry.id   5b258235d0ab24f56d14ad60f8d514df
#
_cell.length_a   1.000
_cell.length_b   1.000
_cell.length_c   1.000
_cell.angle_alpha   90.00
_cell.angle_beta   90.00
_cell.angle_gamma   90.00
#
_symmetry.space_group_name_H-M   'P 1'
#
loop_
_entity.id
_entity.type
_entity.pdbx_description
1 polymer ?
#
loop_
_entity_poly.entity_id
_entity_poly.type
_entity_poly.pdbx_seq_one_letter_code
_entity_poly.pdbx_strand_id
1 'polypeptide(L)'
;MSTVRLEAVKQAMADTDGKAGGDAALDAQVPMQPASLDIWDKKYRLKTKQGEAVDADIDGTYQRVARALSDAEPTPEARALWNERFLWALRRGAIPAGRITSNAGALEHKPATSTINCTVSGTIVDSMDGILDKVHEAGLTLKAGCGIGYEFSTPRGRSVENS
;
A
#
# COMPACT_ATOMS: atom_id res chain seq x y z
N MET A 1 0.41 15.83 -10.91
CA MET A 1 -0.12 14.85 -11.91
C MET A 1 -1.17 15.56 -12.74
N SER A 2 -1.10 15.49 -14.07
CA SER A 2 -1.93 16.30 -14.98
C SER A 2 -3.40 15.86 -14.92
N THR A 3 -4.30 16.82 -14.80
CA THR A 3 -5.77 16.69 -14.82
C THR A 3 -6.26 15.85 -16.02
N VAL A 4 -5.58 15.96 -17.15
CA VAL A 4 -5.85 15.20 -18.39
C VAL A 4 -5.72 13.68 -18.20
N ARG A 5 -4.80 13.22 -17.36
CA ARG A 5 -4.58 11.80 -17.12
C ARG A 5 -5.67 11.19 -16.23
N LEU A 6 -6.21 11.98 -15.32
CA LEU A 6 -7.32 11.59 -14.46
C LEU A 6 -8.63 11.44 -15.24
N GLU A 7 -8.90 12.37 -16.16
CA GLU A 7 -10.07 12.31 -17.02
C GLU A 7 -10.03 11.12 -18.00
N ALA A 8 -8.86 10.81 -18.56
CA ALA A 8 -8.69 9.64 -19.43
C ALA A 8 -8.94 8.32 -18.69
N VAL A 9 -8.52 8.23 -17.42
CA VAL A 9 -8.79 7.06 -16.57
C VAL A 9 -10.28 6.98 -16.22
N LYS A 10 -10.94 8.10 -15.90
CA LYS A 10 -12.38 8.15 -15.65
C LYS A 10 -13.18 7.73 -16.89
N GLN A 11 -12.78 8.21 -18.08
CA GLN A 11 -13.44 7.84 -19.32
C GLN A 11 -13.26 6.36 -19.66
N ALA A 12 -12.04 5.81 -19.52
CA ALA A 12 -11.79 4.39 -19.75
C ALA A 12 -12.57 3.49 -18.78
N MET A 13 -12.83 3.95 -17.55
CA MET A 13 -13.64 3.21 -16.56
C MET A 13 -15.14 3.34 -16.85
N ALA A 14 -15.61 4.49 -17.34
CA ALA A 14 -17.01 4.68 -17.76
C ALA A 14 -17.36 3.84 -19.01
N ASP A 15 -16.40 3.66 -19.92
CA ASP A 15 -16.58 2.82 -21.12
C ASP A 15 -16.69 1.32 -20.80
N THR A 16 -16.22 0.87 -19.61
CA THR A 16 -16.40 -0.51 -19.13
C THR A 16 -17.77 -0.72 -18.47
N ASP A 17 -18.41 0.30 -17.92
CA ASP A 17 -19.75 0.20 -17.32
C ASP A 17 -20.85 0.00 -18.38
N GLY A 18 -20.60 0.32 -19.66
CA GLY A 18 -21.54 0.13 -20.77
C GLY A 18 -21.68 -1.32 -21.30
N LYS A 19 -20.86 -2.26 -20.81
CA LYS A 19 -20.95 -3.70 -21.15
C LYS A 19 -21.42 -4.56 -19.97
N ALA A 20 -22.41 -4.10 -19.24
CA ALA A 20 -23.14 -4.92 -18.26
C ALA A 20 -24.09 -5.88 -18.97
N GLY A 21 -23.54 -6.87 -19.64
CA GLY A 21 -24.26 -7.95 -20.31
C GLY A 21 -23.53 -9.26 -20.14
N GLY A 22 -23.79 -9.97 -19.01
CA GLY A 22 -23.44 -11.36 -18.83
C GLY A 22 -22.10 -11.60 -18.15
N ASP A 23 -22.11 -11.75 -16.84
CA ASP A 23 -21.47 -12.90 -16.17
C ASP A 23 -21.65 -12.78 -14.66
N ALA A 24 -22.63 -13.48 -14.10
CA ALA A 24 -22.75 -13.70 -12.65
C ALA A 24 -21.46 -14.34 -12.06
N ALA A 25 -20.59 -14.92 -12.89
CA ALA A 25 -19.28 -15.43 -12.50
C ALA A 25 -18.27 -14.31 -12.20
N LEU A 26 -18.42 -13.13 -12.79
CA LEU A 26 -17.56 -11.98 -12.54
C LEU A 26 -17.88 -11.25 -11.22
N ASP A 27 -19.05 -11.53 -10.61
CA ASP A 27 -19.45 -10.93 -9.33
C ASP A 27 -19.01 -11.76 -8.11
N ALA A 28 -18.49 -12.96 -8.30
CA ALA A 28 -18.04 -13.79 -7.21
C ALA A 28 -16.71 -13.29 -6.62
N GLN A 29 -16.64 -13.23 -5.30
CA GLN A 29 -15.38 -13.03 -4.59
C GLN A 29 -14.41 -14.17 -4.90
N VAL A 30 -13.15 -13.84 -5.19
CA VAL A 30 -12.12 -14.86 -5.41
C VAL A 30 -11.87 -15.64 -4.12
N PRO A 31 -12.07 -16.98 -4.12
CA PRO A 31 -11.87 -17.78 -2.93
C PRO A 31 -10.38 -17.82 -2.55
N MET A 32 -10.09 -17.64 -1.28
CA MET A 32 -8.73 -17.75 -0.77
C MET A 32 -8.40 -19.18 -0.36
N GLN A 33 -7.16 -19.59 -0.66
CA GLN A 33 -6.62 -20.87 -0.21
C GLN A 33 -6.44 -20.87 1.32
N PRO A 34 -6.51 -22.03 2.00
CA PRO A 34 -6.31 -22.12 3.45
C PRO A 34 -5.00 -21.52 3.93
N ALA A 35 -3.89 -21.73 3.19
CA ALA A 35 -2.59 -21.15 3.50
C ALA A 35 -2.61 -19.60 3.44
N SER A 36 -3.35 -19.01 2.49
CA SER A 36 -3.50 -17.56 2.37
C SER A 36 -4.29 -16.98 3.54
N LEU A 37 -5.35 -17.67 4.00
CA LEU A 37 -6.13 -17.27 5.17
C LEU A 37 -5.31 -17.33 6.45
N ASP A 38 -4.48 -18.36 6.62
CA ASP A 38 -3.57 -18.48 7.77
C ASP A 38 -2.55 -17.33 7.81
N ILE A 39 -1.95 -17.00 6.67
CA ILE A 39 -1.02 -15.87 6.56
C ILE A 39 -1.74 -14.54 6.81
N TRP A 40 -2.94 -14.37 6.25
CA TRP A 40 -3.75 -13.19 6.50
C TRP A 40 -4.04 -13.01 7.98
N ASP A 41 -4.54 -14.03 8.69
CA ASP A 41 -4.87 -13.94 10.10
C ASP A 41 -3.65 -13.61 10.97
N LYS A 42 -2.49 -14.18 10.64
CA LYS A 42 -1.24 -13.98 11.41
C LYS A 42 -0.58 -12.63 11.17
N LYS A 43 -0.66 -12.09 9.93
CA LYS A 43 0.16 -10.94 9.52
C LYS A 43 -0.63 -9.69 9.14
N TYR A 44 -1.82 -9.84 8.56
CA TYR A 44 -2.52 -8.73 7.93
C TYR A 44 -3.83 -8.33 8.62
N ARG A 45 -4.47 -9.28 9.31
CA ARG A 45 -5.69 -9.04 10.08
C ARG A 45 -5.44 -7.98 11.14
N LEU A 46 -6.25 -6.91 11.15
CA LEU A 46 -6.15 -5.89 12.17
C LEU A 46 -6.65 -6.45 13.51
N LYS A 47 -5.80 -6.30 14.53
CA LYS A 47 -6.09 -6.71 15.91
C LYS A 47 -5.81 -5.54 16.85
N THR A 48 -6.50 -5.49 17.98
CA THR A 48 -6.22 -4.54 19.06
C THR A 48 -4.87 -4.86 19.70
N LYS A 49 -4.38 -3.98 20.58
CA LYS A 49 -3.17 -4.24 21.39
C LYS A 49 -3.30 -5.47 22.29
N GLN A 50 -4.52 -5.84 22.64
CA GLN A 50 -4.85 -7.02 23.45
C GLN A 50 -4.95 -8.30 22.60
N GLY A 51 -4.84 -8.19 21.28
CA GLY A 51 -4.92 -9.32 20.36
C GLY A 51 -6.32 -9.66 19.86
N GLU A 52 -7.33 -8.88 20.23
CA GLU A 52 -8.70 -9.05 19.75
C GLU A 52 -8.82 -8.65 18.29
N ALA A 53 -9.56 -9.43 17.50
CA ALA A 53 -9.75 -9.16 16.08
C ALA A 53 -10.65 -7.93 15.86
N VAL A 54 -10.14 -6.94 15.13
CA VAL A 54 -10.92 -5.80 14.63
C VAL A 54 -11.56 -6.16 13.29
N ASP A 55 -10.76 -6.71 12.36
CA ASP A 55 -11.31 -7.29 11.14
C ASP A 55 -11.95 -8.64 11.47
N ALA A 56 -13.27 -8.78 11.32
CA ALA A 56 -13.97 -10.03 11.60
C ALA A 56 -13.46 -11.17 10.70
N ASP A 57 -13.32 -10.87 9.41
CA ASP A 57 -12.87 -11.77 8.36
C ASP A 57 -12.05 -11.00 7.29
N ILE A 58 -11.71 -11.67 6.20
CA ILE A 58 -10.96 -11.05 5.09
C ILE A 58 -11.75 -9.94 4.41
N ASP A 59 -13.08 -10.06 4.33
CA ASP A 59 -13.93 -9.03 3.76
C ASP A 59 -13.94 -7.77 4.64
N GLY A 60 -13.90 -7.92 5.95
CA GLY A 60 -13.71 -6.82 6.90
C GLY A 60 -12.40 -6.05 6.65
N THR A 61 -11.31 -6.77 6.31
CA THR A 61 -10.06 -6.14 5.86
C THR A 61 -10.27 -5.36 4.56
N TYR A 62 -10.96 -5.93 3.57
CA TYR A 62 -11.24 -5.25 2.31
C TYR A 62 -12.06 -3.98 2.50
N GLN A 63 -13.10 -4.03 3.32
CA GLN A 63 -13.94 -2.87 3.65
C GLN A 63 -13.13 -1.76 4.34
N ARG A 64 -12.28 -2.09 5.31
CA ARG A 64 -11.41 -1.14 5.99
C ARG A 64 -10.43 -0.48 5.03
N VAL A 65 -9.78 -1.26 4.18
CA VAL A 65 -8.80 -0.76 3.20
C VAL A 65 -9.49 0.11 2.15
N ALA A 66 -10.59 -0.35 1.56
CA ALA A 66 -11.36 0.41 0.57
C ALA A 66 -11.80 1.77 1.11
N ARG A 67 -12.34 1.79 2.34
CA ARG A 67 -12.73 3.04 3.02
C ARG A 67 -11.54 3.97 3.19
N ALA A 68 -10.43 3.48 3.73
CA ALA A 68 -9.25 4.31 3.97
C ALA A 68 -8.64 4.88 2.69
N LEU A 69 -8.67 4.15 1.58
CA LEU A 69 -8.22 4.65 0.29
C LEU A 69 -9.16 5.71 -0.29
N SER A 70 -10.47 5.53 -0.12
CA SER A 70 -11.47 6.49 -0.60
C SER A 70 -11.51 7.78 0.22
N ASP A 71 -11.03 7.78 1.47
CA ASP A 71 -10.96 8.99 2.31
C ASP A 71 -10.06 10.10 1.71
N ALA A 72 -9.18 9.74 0.77
CA ALA A 72 -8.37 10.71 0.02
C ALA A 72 -9.18 11.55 -0.99
N GLU A 73 -10.40 11.14 -1.31
CA GLU A 73 -11.25 11.86 -2.26
C GLU A 73 -11.87 13.11 -1.62
N PRO A 74 -11.99 14.20 -2.40
CA PRO A 74 -12.36 15.51 -1.84
C PRO A 74 -13.83 15.61 -1.43
N THR A 75 -14.75 14.88 -2.08
CA THR A 75 -16.18 14.98 -1.82
C THR A 75 -16.80 13.69 -1.29
N PRO A 76 -17.88 13.77 -0.50
CA PRO A 76 -18.57 12.58 0.01
C PRO A 76 -19.04 11.64 -1.10
N GLU A 77 -19.52 12.17 -2.21
CA GLU A 77 -20.01 11.39 -3.36
C GLU A 77 -18.85 10.64 -4.04
N ALA A 78 -17.69 11.31 -4.22
CA ALA A 78 -16.50 10.68 -4.75
C ALA A 78 -15.98 9.59 -3.79
N ARG A 79 -15.99 9.83 -2.48
CA ARG A 79 -15.63 8.82 -1.46
C ARG A 79 -16.53 7.60 -1.55
N ALA A 80 -17.83 7.78 -1.63
CA ALA A 80 -18.77 6.66 -1.74
C ALA A 80 -18.51 5.85 -3.02
N LEU A 81 -18.36 6.52 -4.16
CA LEU A 81 -18.07 5.89 -5.45
C LEU A 81 -16.75 5.10 -5.44
N TRP A 82 -15.67 5.72 -4.95
CA TRP A 82 -14.36 5.06 -4.91
C TRP A 82 -14.29 3.94 -3.88
N ASN A 83 -14.97 4.08 -2.75
CA ASN A 83 -15.07 3.00 -1.78
C ASN A 83 -15.70 1.74 -2.40
N GLU A 84 -16.80 1.89 -3.13
CA GLU A 84 -17.45 0.79 -3.83
C GLU A 84 -16.50 0.14 -4.87
N ARG A 85 -15.82 0.96 -5.68
CA ARG A 85 -14.89 0.49 -6.72
C ARG A 85 -13.66 -0.22 -6.13
N PHE A 86 -13.06 0.31 -5.07
CA PHE A 86 -11.95 -0.34 -4.40
C PHE A 86 -12.38 -1.66 -3.75
N LEU A 87 -13.53 -1.69 -3.09
CA LEU A 87 -14.07 -2.91 -2.50
C LEU A 87 -14.35 -3.98 -3.57
N TRP A 88 -14.94 -3.57 -4.68
CA TRP A 88 -15.16 -4.42 -5.83
C TRP A 88 -13.84 -5.02 -6.35
N ALA A 89 -12.81 -4.22 -6.53
CA ALA A 89 -11.51 -4.68 -7.02
C ALA A 89 -10.82 -5.65 -6.03
N LEU A 90 -10.84 -5.34 -4.73
CA LEU A 90 -10.26 -6.18 -3.69
C LEU A 90 -10.93 -7.56 -3.63
N ARG A 91 -12.25 -7.62 -3.69
CA ARG A 91 -13.01 -8.88 -3.74
C ARG A 91 -12.71 -9.72 -4.98
N ARG A 92 -12.27 -9.10 -6.06
CA ARG A 92 -11.87 -9.75 -7.33
C ARG A 92 -10.37 -10.02 -7.45
N GLY A 93 -9.65 -9.99 -6.35
CA GLY A 93 -8.26 -10.42 -6.30
C GLY A 93 -7.22 -9.33 -6.55
N ALA A 94 -7.60 -8.04 -6.54
CA ALA A 94 -6.61 -6.98 -6.42
C ALA A 94 -5.93 -7.07 -5.06
N ILE A 95 -4.61 -7.19 -5.05
CA ILE A 95 -3.81 -7.36 -3.83
C ILE A 95 -2.94 -6.12 -3.64
N PRO A 96 -3.28 -5.22 -2.71
CA PRO A 96 -2.41 -4.09 -2.36
C PRO A 96 -1.12 -4.58 -1.71
N ALA A 97 -0.11 -3.71 -1.69
CA ALA A 97 1.11 -3.98 -0.94
C ALA A 97 0.78 -4.30 0.54
N GLY A 98 1.55 -5.20 1.14
CA GLY A 98 1.26 -5.73 2.49
C GLY A 98 1.08 -4.66 3.56
N ARG A 99 1.78 -3.53 3.45
CA ARG A 99 1.61 -2.40 4.36
C ARG A 99 0.30 -1.66 4.20
N ILE A 100 -0.23 -1.57 2.99
CA ILE A 100 -1.56 -1.02 2.75
C ILE A 100 -2.59 -1.96 3.37
N THR A 101 -2.50 -3.26 3.09
CA THR A 101 -3.42 -4.26 3.63
C THR A 101 -3.46 -4.26 5.16
N SER A 102 -2.30 -4.16 5.83
CA SER A 102 -2.21 -4.22 7.29
C SER A 102 -2.48 -2.91 8.01
N ASN A 103 -2.20 -1.75 7.38
CA ASN A 103 -2.16 -0.46 8.08
C ASN A 103 -3.15 0.59 7.57
N ALA A 104 -3.68 0.49 6.34
CA ALA A 104 -4.68 1.44 5.87
C ALA A 104 -5.94 1.36 6.73
N GLY A 105 -6.40 2.49 7.23
CA GLY A 105 -7.55 2.60 8.14
C GLY A 105 -7.32 2.01 9.54
N ALA A 106 -6.06 1.79 9.94
CA ALA A 106 -5.72 1.17 11.23
C ALA A 106 -5.24 2.18 12.30
N LEU A 107 -5.32 3.49 12.05
CA LEU A 107 -4.71 4.54 12.89
C LEU A 107 -5.14 4.49 14.36
N GLU A 108 -6.38 4.12 14.66
CA GLU A 108 -6.88 4.00 16.03
C GLU A 108 -6.17 2.90 16.82
N HIS A 109 -5.76 1.84 16.14
CA HIS A 109 -5.10 0.67 16.75
C HIS A 109 -3.58 0.69 16.57
N LYS A 110 -3.11 1.33 15.48
CA LYS A 110 -1.71 1.41 15.07
C LYS A 110 -1.31 2.85 14.68
N PRO A 111 -1.24 3.79 15.62
CA PRO A 111 -1.11 5.22 15.31
C PRO A 111 0.21 5.63 14.64
N ALA A 112 1.26 4.84 14.77
CA ALA A 112 2.60 5.16 14.27
C ALA A 112 3.03 4.32 13.06
N THR A 113 2.08 3.73 12.32
CA THR A 113 2.42 2.87 11.18
C THR A 113 2.31 3.59 9.84
N SER A 114 3.26 3.28 8.94
CA SER A 114 3.27 3.77 7.57
C SER A 114 2.52 2.80 6.64
N THR A 115 1.85 3.34 5.62
CA THR A 115 1.32 2.58 4.48
C THR A 115 2.34 2.46 3.33
N ILE A 116 3.49 3.14 3.44
CA ILE A 116 4.57 3.06 2.45
C ILE A 116 5.29 1.73 2.62
N ASN A 117 5.35 0.93 1.55
CA ASN A 117 5.98 -0.38 1.59
C ASN A 117 7.50 -0.29 1.39
N CYS A 118 7.93 0.45 0.36
CA CYS A 118 9.33 0.67 0.02
C CYS A 118 9.54 2.08 -0.51
N THR A 119 10.75 2.60 -0.34
CA THR A 119 11.19 3.87 -0.89
C THR A 119 12.60 3.77 -1.44
N VAL A 120 13.01 4.75 -2.23
CA VAL A 120 14.37 4.90 -2.73
C VAL A 120 14.94 6.18 -2.15
N SER A 121 16.13 6.09 -1.56
CA SER A 121 16.88 7.24 -1.10
C SER A 121 17.47 8.03 -2.27
N GLY A 122 17.81 9.29 -2.05
CA GLY A 122 18.59 10.08 -2.98
C GLY A 122 20.03 9.58 -3.10
N THR A 123 20.81 10.24 -3.97
CA THR A 123 22.23 9.95 -4.21
C THR A 123 23.05 10.07 -2.92
N ILE A 124 23.98 9.15 -2.73
CA ILE A 124 24.93 9.19 -1.63
C ILE A 124 26.06 10.16 -2.00
N VAL A 125 26.24 11.22 -1.24
CA VAL A 125 27.37 12.14 -1.43
C VAL A 125 28.67 11.43 -1.02
N ASP A 126 29.73 11.55 -1.87
CA ASP A 126 31.02 10.91 -1.62
C ASP A 126 31.82 11.64 -0.53
N SER A 127 31.31 11.55 0.68
CA SER A 127 31.94 12.06 1.91
C SER A 127 31.47 11.21 3.09
N MET A 128 32.24 11.24 4.19
CA MET A 128 31.86 10.52 5.41
C MET A 128 30.51 11.02 5.94
N ASP A 129 30.28 12.32 5.96
CA ASP A 129 29.05 12.94 6.39
C ASP A 129 27.85 12.47 5.52
N GLY A 130 28.04 12.52 4.18
CA GLY A 130 26.99 12.07 3.26
C GLY A 130 26.64 10.58 3.40
N ILE A 131 27.62 9.73 3.69
CA ILE A 131 27.39 8.30 3.96
C ILE A 131 26.64 8.13 5.28
N LEU A 132 27.05 8.82 6.34
CA LEU A 132 26.42 8.74 7.66
C LEU A 132 24.98 9.30 7.65
N ASP A 133 24.75 10.38 6.91
CA ASP A 133 23.38 10.92 6.71
C ASP A 133 22.46 9.87 6.08
N LYS A 134 22.96 9.12 5.09
CA LYS A 134 22.19 8.05 4.46
C LYS A 134 21.94 6.85 5.39
N VAL A 135 22.89 6.52 6.26
CA VAL A 135 22.71 5.50 7.31
C VAL A 135 21.64 5.96 8.31
N HIS A 136 21.65 7.24 8.70
CA HIS A 136 20.63 7.82 9.58
C HIS A 136 19.23 7.77 8.95
N GLU A 137 19.11 8.20 7.69
CA GLU A 137 17.86 8.10 6.91
C GLU A 137 17.35 6.66 6.85
N ALA A 138 18.26 5.69 6.62
CA ALA A 138 17.92 4.28 6.61
C ALA A 138 17.36 3.82 7.96
N GLY A 139 18.01 4.19 9.05
CA GLY A 139 17.60 3.82 10.39
C GLY A 139 16.17 4.29 10.71
N LEU A 140 15.83 5.53 10.38
CA LEU A 140 14.50 6.09 10.57
C LEU A 140 13.46 5.42 9.67
N THR A 141 13.79 5.19 8.39
CA THR A 141 12.91 4.56 7.42
C THR A 141 12.60 3.11 7.81
N LEU A 142 13.61 2.33 8.16
CA LEU A 142 13.46 0.95 8.61
C LEU A 142 12.71 0.86 9.95
N LYS A 143 12.93 1.81 10.87
CA LYS A 143 12.17 1.92 12.12
C LYS A 143 10.67 2.12 11.86
N ALA A 144 10.32 2.94 10.86
CA ALA A 144 8.94 3.07 10.39
C ALA A 144 8.42 1.81 9.68
N GLY A 145 9.30 0.83 9.46
CA GLY A 145 9.02 -0.45 8.85
C GLY A 145 8.94 -0.41 7.33
N CYS A 146 9.41 0.65 6.69
CA CYS A 146 9.52 0.79 5.24
C CYS A 146 10.87 0.23 4.76
N GLY A 147 10.90 -0.47 3.62
CA GLY A 147 12.15 -0.81 2.94
C GLY A 147 12.78 0.42 2.30
N ILE A 148 14.10 0.46 2.18
CA ILE A 148 14.82 1.55 1.53
C ILE A 148 15.89 1.01 0.61
N GLY A 149 15.96 1.55 -0.62
CA GLY A 149 16.98 1.25 -1.61
C GLY A 149 17.96 2.41 -1.76
N TYR A 150 19.21 2.08 -2.07
CA TYR A 150 20.30 3.03 -2.30
C TYR A 150 20.96 2.80 -3.64
N GLU A 151 21.50 3.88 -4.19
CA GLU A 151 22.42 3.85 -5.31
C GLU A 151 23.85 4.11 -4.81
N PHE A 152 24.77 3.21 -5.18
CA PHE A 152 26.18 3.26 -4.77
C PHE A 152 27.14 3.66 -5.90
N SER A 153 26.64 4.17 -7.02
CA SER A 153 27.50 4.55 -8.17
C SER A 153 28.31 5.81 -7.94
N THR A 154 27.92 6.66 -7.00
CA THR A 154 28.59 7.93 -6.71
C THR A 154 29.76 7.81 -5.74
N PRO A 155 29.73 7.01 -4.66
CA PRO A 155 30.89 6.84 -3.82
C PRO A 155 32.06 6.23 -4.60
N ARG A 156 33.23 6.86 -4.51
CA ARG A 156 34.43 6.33 -5.16
C ARG A 156 34.83 5.00 -4.54
N GLY A 157 35.35 4.11 -5.36
CA GLY A 157 35.97 2.87 -4.91
C GLY A 157 37.24 3.14 -4.14
N ARG A 158 37.69 2.17 -3.35
CA ARG A 158 39.02 2.24 -2.68
C ARG A 158 40.11 2.38 -3.75
N SER A 159 40.78 3.53 -3.78
CA SER A 159 41.95 3.73 -4.60
C SER A 159 43.20 3.24 -3.85
N VAL A 160 44.04 2.45 -4.51
CA VAL A 160 45.30 1.96 -3.96
C VAL A 160 46.31 3.11 -3.79
N GLU A 161 46.08 4.24 -4.49
CA GLU A 161 46.98 5.40 -4.48
C GLU A 161 46.78 6.35 -3.29
N ASN A 162 45.73 6.17 -2.48
CA ASN A 162 45.41 7.01 -1.33
C ASN A 162 45.41 6.23 0.01
N SER A 163 46.20 5.19 0.09
CA SER A 163 46.43 4.44 1.34
C SER A 163 47.71 4.88 2.05
#